data_966a1fc92be170d1791826145c33f164
#
_entry.id   966a1fc92be170d1791826145c33f164
#
_cell.length_a   1.000
_cell.length_b   1.000
_cell.length_c   1.000
_cell.angle_alpha   90.00
_cell.angle_beta   90.00
_cell.angle_gamma   90.00
#
_symmetry.space_group_name_H-M   'P 1'
#
loop_
_entity.id
_entity.type
_entity.pdbx_description
1 polymer ?
#
loop_
_entity_poly.entity_id
_entity_poly.type
_entity_poly.pdbx_seq_one_letter_code
_entity_poly.pdbx_strand_id
1 'polypeptide(L)'
;MKTTAVVIARFQTPYLHDGHRHLLDGIKAKHHKVVVVLGISPVKGSRRNPFDFYTREKLLKKAYPDFVVLPLADNASDEVWSTNLDELLLSSFPNEEFILYGSRDSFIPFYNGCLPTEELPEQGDYSATVIRNEYADKVIESEDFRLGINYACHNMYSKIYPTVDIAVFKENRSYILLGRKKNRKEWRLPGGFVDVNDIDFEASAKRELHEECGSIETGPMYYIGSAKIDDWRYRNEEDKIMTLLFATDLVYGHAMANDDLQEVKWFEVKKLDEMIANGIVAKEHQALLELLEEKWIKKTQLLTQNFDV
;
A
#
# COMPACT_ATOMS: atom_id res chain seq x y z
N MET A 1 -25.66 -21.08 -35.27
CA MET A 1 -25.31 -21.43 -33.89
C MET A 1 -25.78 -20.30 -32.97
N LYS A 2 -26.12 -20.56 -31.69
CA LYS A 2 -26.53 -19.51 -30.80
C LYS A 2 -25.27 -18.90 -30.14
N THR A 3 -25.05 -17.62 -30.35
CA THR A 3 -23.89 -16.91 -29.81
C THR A 3 -24.05 -16.65 -28.32
N THR A 4 -23.03 -16.98 -27.52
CA THR A 4 -22.95 -16.69 -26.09
C THR A 4 -22.41 -15.28 -25.86
N ALA A 5 -23.15 -14.48 -25.13
CA ALA A 5 -22.69 -13.15 -24.72
C ALA A 5 -21.69 -13.25 -23.57
N VAL A 6 -20.61 -12.49 -23.66
CA VAL A 6 -19.62 -12.37 -22.60
C VAL A 6 -19.51 -10.93 -22.15
N VAL A 7 -19.75 -10.64 -20.87
CA VAL A 7 -19.61 -9.32 -20.27
C VAL A 7 -18.34 -9.28 -19.42
N ILE A 8 -17.40 -8.42 -19.78
CA ILE A 8 -16.18 -8.24 -19.00
C ILE A 8 -16.35 -6.98 -18.14
N ALA A 9 -16.32 -7.15 -16.82
CA ALA A 9 -16.52 -6.05 -15.90
C ALA A 9 -15.88 -6.31 -14.51
N ARG A 10 -15.91 -5.27 -13.65
CA ARG A 10 -15.42 -5.40 -12.26
C ARG A 10 -16.53 -5.42 -11.22
N PHE A 11 -17.63 -4.71 -11.44
CA PHE A 11 -18.76 -4.57 -10.49
C PHE A 11 -18.30 -4.31 -9.05
N GLN A 12 -17.42 -3.32 -8.86
CA GLN A 12 -16.87 -2.94 -7.56
C GLN A 12 -17.75 -1.89 -6.85
N THR A 13 -19.04 -2.12 -6.81
CA THR A 13 -20.05 -1.29 -6.14
C THR A 13 -20.84 -2.12 -5.15
N PRO A 14 -21.38 -1.53 -4.06
CA PRO A 14 -22.14 -2.29 -3.05
C PRO A 14 -23.42 -2.90 -3.58
N TYR A 15 -23.93 -2.43 -4.72
CA TYR A 15 -25.12 -2.95 -5.39
C TYR A 15 -25.01 -2.76 -6.92
N LEU A 16 -25.80 -3.47 -7.69
CA LEU A 16 -25.94 -3.24 -9.13
C LEU A 16 -26.82 -2.00 -9.35
N HIS A 17 -26.22 -0.86 -9.73
CA HIS A 17 -26.95 0.34 -10.09
C HIS A 17 -27.63 0.20 -11.47
N ASP A 18 -28.50 1.14 -11.82
CA ASP A 18 -29.34 1.04 -13.02
C ASP A 18 -28.50 0.91 -14.31
N GLY A 19 -27.34 1.59 -14.42
CA GLY A 19 -26.44 1.40 -15.56
C GLY A 19 -25.96 -0.05 -15.70
N HIS A 20 -25.63 -0.73 -14.60
CA HIS A 20 -25.29 -2.15 -14.65
C HIS A 20 -26.48 -3.02 -15.07
N ARG A 21 -27.68 -2.72 -14.52
CA ARG A 21 -28.90 -3.48 -14.84
C ARG A 21 -29.30 -3.31 -16.30
N HIS A 22 -29.32 -2.10 -16.83
CA HIS A 22 -29.62 -1.84 -18.23
C HIS A 22 -28.69 -2.59 -19.18
N LEU A 23 -27.37 -2.58 -18.89
CA LEU A 23 -26.39 -3.36 -19.66
C LEU A 23 -26.72 -4.84 -19.64
N LEU A 24 -26.88 -5.41 -18.46
CA LEU A 24 -27.07 -6.86 -18.28
C LEU A 24 -28.45 -7.31 -18.81
N ASP A 25 -29.51 -6.55 -18.58
CA ASP A 25 -30.86 -6.85 -19.08
C ASP A 25 -30.92 -6.74 -20.59
N GLY A 26 -30.28 -5.73 -21.18
CA GLY A 26 -30.20 -5.56 -22.63
C GLY A 26 -29.48 -6.72 -23.33
N ILE A 27 -28.42 -7.21 -22.73
CA ILE A 27 -27.66 -8.38 -23.23
C ILE A 27 -28.48 -9.67 -23.02
N LYS A 28 -29.10 -9.86 -21.86
CA LYS A 28 -29.94 -11.01 -21.55
C LYS A 28 -31.13 -11.12 -22.52
N ALA A 29 -31.68 -10.01 -22.95
CA ALA A 29 -32.80 -9.98 -23.90
C ALA A 29 -32.39 -10.47 -25.30
N LYS A 30 -31.13 -10.29 -25.70
CA LYS A 30 -30.60 -10.66 -27.01
C LYS A 30 -30.01 -12.07 -27.06
N HIS A 31 -29.52 -12.57 -25.92
CA HIS A 31 -28.77 -13.81 -25.84
C HIS A 31 -29.39 -14.79 -24.87
N HIS A 32 -29.38 -16.04 -25.23
CA HIS A 32 -29.93 -17.10 -24.40
C HIS A 32 -28.95 -17.52 -23.28
N LYS A 33 -27.67 -17.27 -23.46
CA LYS A 33 -26.61 -17.55 -22.48
C LYS A 33 -25.73 -16.33 -22.29
N VAL A 34 -25.48 -15.98 -21.03
CA VAL A 34 -24.61 -14.86 -20.65
C VAL A 34 -23.54 -15.37 -19.69
N VAL A 35 -22.31 -15.09 -20.03
CA VAL A 35 -21.12 -15.31 -19.18
C VAL A 35 -20.62 -13.94 -18.71
N VAL A 36 -20.40 -13.76 -17.43
CA VAL A 36 -19.76 -12.58 -16.87
C VAL A 36 -18.36 -12.93 -16.43
N VAL A 37 -17.37 -12.27 -17.00
CA VAL A 37 -15.97 -12.41 -16.60
C VAL A 37 -15.59 -11.25 -15.68
N LEU A 38 -15.28 -11.57 -14.42
CA LEU A 38 -14.90 -10.60 -13.40
C LEU A 38 -13.38 -10.44 -13.34
N GLY A 39 -12.88 -9.25 -13.65
CA GLY A 39 -11.46 -8.91 -13.46
C GLY A 39 -11.03 -9.02 -12.00
N ILE A 40 -9.95 -9.74 -11.73
CA ILE A 40 -9.39 -9.97 -10.40
C ILE A 40 -8.10 -9.17 -10.26
N SER A 41 -8.14 -8.14 -9.43
CA SER A 41 -6.95 -7.35 -9.09
C SER A 41 -5.99 -8.15 -8.18
N PRO A 42 -4.66 -8.05 -8.39
CA PRO A 42 -3.68 -8.60 -7.45
C PRO A 42 -3.73 -7.89 -6.08
N VAL A 43 -4.24 -6.64 -6.04
CA VAL A 43 -4.42 -5.88 -4.80
C VAL A 43 -5.84 -6.07 -4.28
N LYS A 44 -5.96 -6.73 -3.13
CA LYS A 44 -7.24 -7.02 -2.46
C LYS A 44 -7.58 -5.95 -1.43
N GLY A 45 -8.87 -5.72 -1.19
CA GLY A 45 -9.36 -4.83 -0.13
C GLY A 45 -8.89 -3.37 -0.26
N SER A 46 -8.68 -2.90 -1.49
CA SER A 46 -8.32 -1.50 -1.74
C SER A 46 -9.56 -0.63 -1.94
N ARG A 47 -9.39 0.70 -1.85
CA ARG A 47 -10.47 1.65 -2.16
C ARG A 47 -11.04 1.46 -3.57
N ARG A 48 -10.21 1.03 -4.52
CA ARG A 48 -10.61 0.76 -5.91
C ARG A 48 -11.26 -0.61 -6.07
N ASN A 49 -10.77 -1.62 -5.35
CA ASN A 49 -11.24 -3.01 -5.42
C ASN A 49 -11.61 -3.53 -4.03
N PRO A 50 -12.71 -3.00 -3.42
CA PRO A 50 -13.12 -3.37 -2.06
C PRO A 50 -13.66 -4.81 -1.96
N PHE A 51 -14.24 -5.35 -3.04
CA PHE A 51 -14.90 -6.66 -3.02
C PHE A 51 -14.06 -7.73 -3.71
N ASP A 52 -13.98 -8.89 -3.09
CA ASP A 52 -13.39 -10.08 -3.68
C ASP A 52 -14.28 -10.69 -4.79
N PHE A 53 -13.79 -11.77 -5.41
CA PHE A 53 -14.54 -12.46 -6.47
C PHE A 53 -15.88 -12.99 -5.96
N TYR A 54 -15.88 -13.71 -4.84
CA TYR A 54 -17.08 -14.39 -4.33
C TYR A 54 -18.18 -13.43 -3.90
N THR A 55 -17.81 -12.29 -3.34
CA THR A 55 -18.78 -11.22 -2.99
C THR A 55 -19.46 -10.67 -4.23
N ARG A 56 -18.71 -10.42 -5.30
CA ARG A 56 -19.25 -9.91 -6.57
C ARG A 56 -20.04 -10.98 -7.34
N GLU A 57 -19.59 -12.22 -7.32
CA GLU A 57 -20.33 -13.35 -7.87
C GLU A 57 -21.70 -13.49 -7.19
N LYS A 58 -21.75 -13.48 -5.86
CA LYS A 58 -23.01 -13.53 -5.10
C LYS A 58 -23.93 -12.36 -5.43
N LEU A 59 -23.38 -11.15 -5.57
CA LEU A 59 -24.13 -9.98 -5.98
C LEU A 59 -24.81 -10.18 -7.35
N LEU A 60 -24.07 -10.69 -8.32
CA LEU A 60 -24.58 -10.98 -9.67
C LEU A 60 -25.57 -12.12 -9.65
N LYS A 61 -25.26 -13.23 -9.01
CA LYS A 61 -26.13 -14.41 -8.93
C LYS A 61 -27.45 -14.15 -8.23
N LYS A 62 -27.48 -13.22 -7.28
CA LYS A 62 -28.72 -12.79 -6.61
C LYS A 62 -29.68 -12.11 -7.60
N ALA A 63 -29.18 -11.33 -8.55
CA ALA A 63 -29.97 -10.62 -9.55
C ALA A 63 -30.18 -11.45 -10.83
N TYR A 64 -29.19 -12.22 -11.22
CA TYR A 64 -29.12 -13.01 -12.46
C TYR A 64 -28.66 -14.45 -12.15
N PRO A 65 -29.53 -15.31 -11.63
CA PRO A 65 -29.16 -16.68 -11.20
C PRO A 65 -28.60 -17.55 -12.34
N ASP A 66 -29.09 -17.31 -13.57
CA ASP A 66 -28.75 -18.11 -14.76
C ASP A 66 -27.40 -17.71 -15.41
N PHE A 67 -26.80 -16.57 -15.01
CA PHE A 67 -25.53 -16.15 -15.57
C PHE A 67 -24.38 -17.04 -15.07
N VAL A 68 -23.48 -17.39 -15.96
CA VAL A 68 -22.20 -18.00 -15.54
C VAL A 68 -21.23 -16.88 -15.17
N VAL A 69 -20.56 -17.01 -14.03
CA VAL A 69 -19.59 -16.00 -13.56
C VAL A 69 -18.22 -16.66 -13.46
N LEU A 70 -17.23 -16.10 -14.16
CA LEU A 70 -15.86 -16.59 -14.21
C LEU A 70 -14.87 -15.55 -13.71
N PRO A 71 -13.79 -15.94 -13.02
CA PRO A 71 -12.69 -15.06 -12.66
C PRO A 71 -11.67 -14.94 -13.78
N LEU A 72 -11.09 -13.75 -13.99
CA LEU A 72 -9.92 -13.53 -14.82
C LEU A 72 -8.94 -12.62 -14.10
N ALA A 73 -7.72 -13.10 -13.84
CA ALA A 73 -6.69 -12.30 -13.20
C ALA A 73 -6.22 -11.15 -14.11
N ASP A 74 -6.02 -9.96 -13.51
CA ASP A 74 -5.37 -8.85 -14.21
C ASP A 74 -3.94 -9.21 -14.58
N ASN A 75 -3.46 -8.69 -15.69
CA ASN A 75 -2.08 -8.83 -16.14
C ASN A 75 -1.52 -7.47 -16.55
N ALA A 76 -0.21 -7.28 -16.41
CA ALA A 76 0.47 -6.07 -16.83
C ALA A 76 0.57 -5.93 -18.37
N SER A 77 0.46 -7.03 -19.11
CA SER A 77 0.44 -7.07 -20.57
C SER A 77 -0.99 -7.30 -21.06
N ASP A 78 -1.49 -6.37 -21.87
CA ASP A 78 -2.79 -6.49 -22.53
C ASP A 78 -2.87 -7.68 -23.48
N GLU A 79 -1.76 -8.04 -24.11
CA GLU A 79 -1.64 -9.23 -24.97
C GLU A 79 -1.84 -10.53 -24.18
N VAL A 80 -1.11 -10.66 -23.05
CA VAL A 80 -1.23 -11.86 -22.20
C VAL A 80 -2.62 -11.93 -21.57
N TRP A 81 -3.16 -10.79 -21.13
CA TRP A 81 -4.51 -10.72 -20.58
C TRP A 81 -5.57 -11.15 -21.60
N SER A 82 -5.46 -10.69 -22.86
CA SER A 82 -6.37 -11.04 -23.95
C SER A 82 -6.30 -12.52 -24.29
N THR A 83 -5.09 -13.08 -24.38
CA THR A 83 -4.87 -14.52 -24.59
C THR A 83 -5.51 -15.35 -23.47
N ASN A 84 -5.29 -14.95 -22.22
CA ASN A 84 -5.88 -15.65 -21.07
C ASN A 84 -7.42 -15.60 -21.07
N LEU A 85 -8.01 -14.48 -21.52
CA LEU A 85 -9.47 -14.37 -21.69
C LEU A 85 -9.99 -15.34 -22.75
N ASP A 86 -9.37 -15.37 -23.92
CA ASP A 86 -9.77 -16.25 -25.00
C ASP A 86 -9.62 -17.72 -24.60
N GLU A 87 -8.51 -18.11 -24.01
CA GLU A 87 -8.27 -19.47 -23.51
C GLU A 87 -9.28 -19.87 -22.43
N LEU A 88 -9.60 -18.97 -21.49
CA LEU A 88 -10.62 -19.21 -20.47
C LEU A 88 -11.97 -19.52 -21.09
N LEU A 89 -12.41 -18.75 -22.07
CA LEU A 89 -13.72 -18.93 -22.71
C LEU A 89 -13.75 -20.18 -23.60
N LEU A 90 -12.76 -20.34 -24.47
CA LEU A 90 -12.68 -21.45 -25.42
C LEU A 90 -12.51 -22.79 -24.69
N SER A 91 -11.76 -22.85 -23.60
CA SER A 91 -11.60 -24.07 -22.81
C SER A 91 -12.82 -24.38 -21.94
N SER A 92 -13.49 -23.35 -21.38
CA SER A 92 -14.70 -23.56 -20.56
C SER A 92 -15.91 -23.97 -21.41
N PHE A 93 -15.98 -23.54 -22.68
CA PHE A 93 -17.13 -23.76 -23.57
C PHE A 93 -16.67 -24.05 -24.99
N PRO A 94 -16.09 -25.22 -25.26
CA PRO A 94 -15.35 -25.51 -26.50
C PRO A 94 -16.19 -25.53 -27.78
N ASN A 95 -17.52 -25.54 -27.69
CA ASN A 95 -18.42 -25.62 -28.85
C ASN A 95 -19.31 -24.37 -28.98
N GLU A 96 -18.94 -23.25 -28.37
CA GLU A 96 -19.72 -22.03 -28.39
C GLU A 96 -19.04 -20.92 -29.21
N GLU A 97 -19.85 -20.08 -29.84
CA GLU A 97 -19.40 -18.84 -30.42
C GLU A 97 -19.63 -17.72 -29.40
N PHE A 98 -18.71 -16.77 -29.32
CA PHE A 98 -18.75 -15.69 -28.34
C PHE A 98 -18.84 -14.33 -29.01
N ILE A 99 -19.45 -13.39 -28.28
CA ILE A 99 -19.31 -11.97 -28.52
C ILE A 99 -19.04 -11.28 -27.20
N LEU A 100 -17.97 -10.47 -27.14
CA LEU A 100 -17.51 -9.77 -25.95
C LEU A 100 -18.15 -8.40 -25.89
N TYR A 101 -18.87 -8.10 -24.80
CA TYR A 101 -19.54 -6.84 -24.56
C TYR A 101 -18.77 -5.95 -23.62
N GLY A 102 -18.53 -4.71 -24.04
CA GLY A 102 -18.01 -3.63 -23.24
C GLY A 102 -18.95 -2.40 -23.25
N SER A 103 -18.75 -1.49 -22.33
CA SER A 103 -19.40 -0.19 -22.27
C SER A 103 -18.36 0.84 -21.82
N ARG A 104 -18.76 1.99 -21.26
CA ARG A 104 -17.87 3.06 -20.79
C ARG A 104 -16.64 2.51 -20.05
N ASP A 105 -15.46 3.06 -20.36
CA ASP A 105 -14.18 2.65 -19.76
C ASP A 105 -13.93 1.13 -19.85
N SER A 106 -14.37 0.51 -20.95
CA SER A 106 -14.29 -0.93 -21.11
C SER A 106 -12.90 -1.42 -21.50
N PHE A 107 -12.75 -2.74 -21.52
CA PHE A 107 -11.53 -3.42 -21.93
C PHE A 107 -11.26 -3.34 -23.45
N ILE A 108 -12.24 -2.98 -24.27
CA ILE A 108 -12.18 -3.08 -25.75
C ILE A 108 -10.95 -2.41 -26.37
N PRO A 109 -10.53 -1.19 -25.97
CA PRO A 109 -9.35 -0.53 -26.52
C PRO A 109 -8.03 -1.28 -26.23
N PHE A 110 -8.02 -2.18 -25.23
CA PHE A 110 -6.84 -2.92 -24.77
C PHE A 110 -6.88 -4.40 -25.16
N TYR A 111 -7.98 -4.84 -25.75
CA TYR A 111 -8.14 -6.24 -26.14
C TYR A 111 -7.51 -6.53 -27.50
N ASN A 112 -6.56 -7.47 -27.49
CA ASN A 112 -5.81 -7.93 -28.65
C ASN A 112 -6.06 -9.42 -28.96
N GLY A 113 -7.17 -9.99 -28.49
CA GLY A 113 -7.54 -11.39 -28.73
C GLY A 113 -8.27 -11.59 -30.04
N CYS A 114 -8.79 -12.80 -30.24
CA CYS A 114 -9.42 -13.22 -31.51
C CYS A 114 -10.96 -13.20 -31.49
N LEU A 115 -11.60 -12.95 -30.37
CA LEU A 115 -13.05 -12.97 -30.26
C LEU A 115 -13.69 -11.63 -30.67
N PRO A 116 -14.87 -11.65 -31.31
CA PRO A 116 -15.54 -10.41 -31.70
C PRO A 116 -16.00 -9.59 -30.47
N THR A 117 -15.91 -8.27 -30.59
CA THR A 117 -16.31 -7.32 -29.56
C THR A 117 -17.46 -6.43 -30.01
N GLU A 118 -18.34 -6.06 -29.09
CA GLU A 118 -19.41 -5.06 -29.31
C GLU A 118 -19.39 -4.06 -28.15
N GLU A 119 -19.27 -2.77 -28.47
CA GLU A 119 -19.37 -1.71 -27.49
C GLU A 119 -20.82 -1.23 -27.40
N LEU A 120 -21.38 -1.27 -26.19
CA LEU A 120 -22.73 -0.77 -25.94
C LEU A 120 -22.69 0.68 -25.47
N PRO A 121 -23.67 1.51 -25.90
CA PRO A 121 -23.73 2.90 -25.49
C PRO A 121 -23.89 3.02 -23.98
N GLU A 122 -23.21 4.01 -23.42
CA GLU A 122 -23.35 4.37 -22.00
C GLU A 122 -24.78 4.82 -21.70
N GLN A 123 -25.30 4.36 -20.57
CA GLN A 123 -26.60 4.79 -20.08
C GLN A 123 -26.48 5.35 -18.66
N GLY A 124 -26.75 6.65 -18.53
CA GLY A 124 -26.70 7.38 -17.26
C GLY A 124 -25.28 7.76 -16.82
N ASP A 125 -25.19 8.69 -15.91
CA ASP A 125 -23.92 9.17 -15.35
C ASP A 125 -23.61 8.45 -14.03
N TYR A 126 -23.26 7.17 -14.12
CA TYR A 126 -22.93 6.34 -12.96
C TYR A 126 -21.42 6.15 -12.85
N SER A 127 -20.84 6.64 -11.76
CA SER A 127 -19.42 6.43 -11.42
C SER A 127 -19.27 5.51 -10.21
N ALA A 128 -18.66 4.36 -10.42
CA ALA A 128 -18.37 3.43 -9.32
C ALA A 128 -17.51 4.07 -8.21
N THR A 129 -16.63 5.01 -8.57
CA THR A 129 -15.81 5.76 -7.61
C THR A 129 -16.65 6.71 -6.77
N VAL A 130 -17.56 7.47 -7.37
CA VAL A 130 -18.48 8.37 -6.66
C VAL A 130 -19.37 7.56 -5.71
N ILE A 131 -20.00 6.49 -6.19
CA ILE A 131 -20.85 5.62 -5.37
C ILE A 131 -20.06 5.06 -4.16
N ARG A 132 -18.83 4.57 -4.35
CA ARG A 132 -18.03 4.05 -3.23
C ARG A 132 -17.72 5.13 -2.20
N ASN A 133 -17.36 6.35 -2.63
CA ASN A 133 -17.06 7.45 -1.73
C ASN A 133 -18.30 7.88 -0.95
N GLU A 134 -19.45 8.03 -1.59
CA GLU A 134 -20.71 8.35 -0.92
C GLU A 134 -21.09 7.35 0.17
N TYR A 135 -20.86 6.05 -0.08
CA TYR A 135 -21.13 5.02 0.93
C TYR A 135 -20.06 4.92 2.02
N ALA A 136 -18.82 5.31 1.74
CA ALA A 136 -17.75 5.35 2.73
C ALA A 136 -18.03 6.37 3.84
N ASP A 137 -18.72 7.46 3.52
CA ASP A 137 -19.05 8.53 4.47
C ASP A 137 -20.34 8.26 5.28
N LYS A 138 -21.06 7.19 4.96
CA LYS A 138 -22.29 6.80 5.69
C LYS A 138 -21.98 5.82 6.78
N VAL A 139 -22.22 6.21 8.04
CA VAL A 139 -22.21 5.29 9.19
C VAL A 139 -23.50 4.49 9.18
N ILE A 140 -23.40 3.18 8.94
CA ILE A 140 -24.53 2.26 8.91
C ILE A 140 -24.46 1.35 10.15
N GLU A 141 -25.39 1.53 11.08
CA GLU A 141 -25.49 0.75 12.32
C GLU A 141 -26.31 -0.52 12.14
N SER A 142 -25.94 -1.39 11.22
CA SER A 142 -26.58 -2.69 11.05
C SER A 142 -25.67 -3.84 11.46
N GLU A 143 -26.25 -5.00 11.78
CA GLU A 143 -25.49 -6.22 12.03
C GLU A 143 -24.67 -6.62 10.80
N ASP A 144 -25.29 -6.59 9.62
CA ASP A 144 -24.62 -6.93 8.36
C ASP A 144 -23.42 -6.03 8.09
N PHE A 145 -23.50 -4.73 8.44
CA PHE A 145 -22.37 -3.80 8.31
C PHE A 145 -21.21 -4.21 9.25
N ARG A 146 -21.50 -4.53 10.51
CA ARG A 146 -20.47 -4.99 11.45
C ARG A 146 -19.85 -6.33 11.04
N LEU A 147 -20.65 -7.26 10.53
CA LEU A 147 -20.16 -8.53 9.98
C LEU A 147 -19.27 -8.29 8.75
N GLY A 148 -19.66 -7.34 7.88
CA GLY A 148 -18.86 -6.92 6.74
C GLY A 148 -17.50 -6.33 7.14
N ILE A 149 -17.45 -5.51 8.20
CA ILE A 149 -16.19 -4.99 8.75
C ILE A 149 -15.32 -6.13 9.27
N ASN A 150 -15.87 -7.05 10.07
CA ASN A 150 -15.14 -8.21 10.58
C ASN A 150 -14.58 -9.07 9.44
N TYR A 151 -15.39 -9.34 8.42
CA TYR A 151 -14.93 -10.06 7.24
C TYR A 151 -13.77 -9.34 6.53
N ALA A 152 -13.92 -8.04 6.28
CA ALA A 152 -12.90 -7.25 5.61
C ALA A 152 -11.58 -7.22 6.39
N CYS A 153 -11.64 -6.96 7.70
CA CYS A 153 -10.45 -6.94 8.57
C CYS A 153 -9.76 -8.31 8.62
N HIS A 154 -10.54 -9.40 8.73
CA HIS A 154 -9.99 -10.75 8.83
C HIS A 154 -9.36 -11.25 7.51
N ASN A 155 -9.80 -10.73 6.37
CA ASN A 155 -9.33 -11.15 5.05
C ASN A 155 -8.33 -10.17 4.42
N MET A 156 -7.87 -9.13 5.15
CA MET A 156 -6.75 -8.31 4.73
C MET A 156 -5.41 -9.02 4.98
N TYR A 157 -4.43 -8.76 4.11
CA TYR A 157 -3.05 -9.18 4.38
C TYR A 157 -2.44 -8.26 5.44
N SER A 158 -1.67 -8.86 6.35
CA SER A 158 -0.83 -8.11 7.30
C SER A 158 0.08 -7.14 6.56
N LYS A 159 0.20 -5.92 7.06
CA LYS A 159 0.97 -4.84 6.44
C LYS A 159 2.24 -4.57 7.22
N ILE A 160 3.25 -4.13 6.50
CA ILE A 160 4.44 -3.53 7.10
C ILE A 160 4.34 -2.03 6.82
N TYR A 161 4.32 -1.22 7.88
CA TYR A 161 4.40 0.23 7.78
C TYR A 161 5.87 0.65 7.80
N PRO A 162 6.40 1.23 6.70
CA PRO A 162 7.76 1.72 6.69
C PRO A 162 7.86 3.02 7.49
N THR A 163 8.94 3.13 8.27
CA THR A 163 9.38 4.37 8.91
C THR A 163 10.83 4.63 8.54
N VAL A 164 11.29 5.84 8.78
CA VAL A 164 12.70 6.25 8.66
C VAL A 164 13.18 6.78 9.99
N ASP A 165 14.41 6.44 10.36
CA ASP A 165 15.11 6.97 11.52
C ASP A 165 16.48 7.46 11.10
N ILE A 166 16.92 8.62 11.60
CA ILE A 166 18.09 9.32 11.09
C ILE A 166 19.12 9.55 12.19
N ALA A 167 20.30 8.99 12.01
CA ALA A 167 21.49 9.27 12.83
C ALA A 167 22.25 10.47 12.21
N VAL A 168 22.07 11.65 12.80
CA VAL A 168 22.80 12.86 12.37
C VAL A 168 24.05 13.02 13.23
N PHE A 169 25.20 13.15 12.60
CA PHE A 169 26.49 13.29 13.26
C PHE A 169 27.09 14.70 13.08
N LYS A 170 27.96 15.08 14.00
CA LYS A 170 28.84 16.26 13.86
C LYS A 170 30.22 15.99 14.48
N GLU A 171 31.16 16.91 14.21
CA GLU A 171 32.51 16.91 14.77
C GLU A 171 33.22 15.56 14.55
N ASN A 172 33.43 15.21 13.27
CA ASN A 172 34.04 13.95 12.86
C ASN A 172 33.33 12.73 13.48
N ARG A 173 31.99 12.80 13.57
CA ARG A 173 31.13 11.76 14.14
C ARG A 173 31.34 11.48 15.63
N SER A 174 31.91 12.44 16.35
CA SER A 174 32.05 12.35 17.82
C SER A 174 30.74 12.56 18.55
N TYR A 175 29.77 13.24 17.92
CA TYR A 175 28.45 13.54 18.49
C TYR A 175 27.33 13.07 17.56
N ILE A 176 26.26 12.57 18.18
CA ILE A 176 25.01 12.18 17.53
C ILE A 176 23.85 13.01 18.06
N LEU A 177 22.91 13.40 17.17
CA LEU A 177 21.70 14.09 17.53
C LEU A 177 20.64 13.10 17.98
N LEU A 178 20.06 13.33 19.16
CA LEU A 178 18.88 12.59 19.61
C LEU A 178 17.78 13.58 20.00
N GLY A 179 16.53 13.15 19.80
CA GLY A 179 15.33 13.86 20.16
C GLY A 179 14.62 13.22 21.35
N ARG A 180 13.80 14.00 22.03
CA ARG A 180 12.95 13.54 23.14
C ARG A 180 11.52 14.03 22.95
N LYS A 181 10.57 13.11 22.92
CA LYS A 181 9.14 13.46 22.74
C LYS A 181 8.54 14.05 24.00
N LYS A 182 7.46 14.82 23.82
CA LYS A 182 6.66 15.37 24.92
C LYS A 182 6.21 14.25 25.85
N ASN A 183 6.35 14.47 27.17
CA ASN A 183 5.96 13.51 28.23
C ASN A 183 6.73 12.17 28.20
N ARG A 184 7.88 12.11 27.54
CA ARG A 184 8.81 10.98 27.58
C ARG A 184 10.12 11.40 28.23
N LYS A 185 10.82 10.42 28.83
CA LYS A 185 12.13 10.64 29.45
C LYS A 185 13.27 10.16 28.55
N GLU A 186 12.95 9.19 27.71
CA GLU A 186 13.91 8.49 26.86
C GLU A 186 14.21 9.29 25.60
N TRP A 187 15.46 9.22 25.18
CA TRP A 187 15.97 9.79 23.93
C TRP A 187 15.86 8.81 22.78
N ARG A 188 15.73 9.30 21.57
CA ARG A 188 15.56 8.52 20.33
C ARG A 188 16.18 9.22 19.15
N LEU A 189 16.39 8.48 18.07
CA LEU A 189 16.70 9.09 16.78
C LEU A 189 15.48 9.89 16.29
N PRO A 190 15.69 11.04 15.62
CA PRO A 190 14.61 11.70 14.87
C PRO A 190 14.15 10.81 13.74
N GLY A 191 12.83 10.89 13.42
CA GLY A 191 12.25 10.09 12.36
C GLY A 191 10.76 9.80 12.55
N GLY A 192 10.12 9.29 11.50
CA GLY A 192 8.70 9.01 11.48
C GLY A 192 8.25 8.14 10.32
N PHE A 193 6.95 8.23 9.99
CA PHE A 193 6.36 7.42 8.92
C PHE A 193 6.70 7.97 7.54
N VAL A 194 6.92 7.07 6.60
CA VAL A 194 7.02 7.41 5.18
C VAL A 194 5.67 7.90 4.68
N ASP A 195 5.64 9.06 4.02
CA ASP A 195 4.43 9.58 3.38
C ASP A 195 4.29 9.04 1.95
N VAL A 196 3.04 8.86 1.51
CA VAL A 196 2.73 8.34 0.17
C VAL A 196 3.16 9.29 -0.97
N ASN A 197 3.45 10.54 -0.67
CA ASN A 197 3.92 11.54 -1.61
C ASN A 197 5.45 11.67 -1.62
N ASP A 198 6.16 11.02 -0.70
CA ASP A 198 7.62 10.99 -0.72
C ASP A 198 8.10 10.19 -1.94
N ILE A 199 9.08 10.72 -2.67
CA ILE A 199 9.59 10.10 -3.91
C ILE A 199 10.48 8.89 -3.64
N ASP A 200 11.15 8.87 -2.50
CA ASP A 200 12.02 7.79 -2.00
C ASP A 200 12.19 7.88 -0.48
N PHE A 201 12.87 6.91 0.12
CA PHE A 201 13.08 6.88 1.57
C PHE A 201 14.09 7.93 2.05
N GLU A 202 15.02 8.34 1.21
CA GLU A 202 15.96 9.43 1.46
C GLU A 202 15.23 10.77 1.54
N ALA A 203 14.21 10.99 0.70
CA ALA A 203 13.33 12.16 0.77
C ALA A 203 12.49 12.14 2.06
N SER A 204 11.92 10.99 2.41
CA SER A 204 11.21 10.82 3.70
C SER A 204 12.12 11.15 4.88
N ALA A 205 13.37 10.65 4.88
CA ALA A 205 14.32 10.91 5.95
C ALA A 205 14.66 12.41 6.08
N LYS A 206 14.82 13.11 4.95
CA LYS A 206 15.06 14.56 4.96
C LYS A 206 13.84 15.34 5.44
N ARG A 207 12.64 14.96 5.03
CA ARG A 207 11.39 15.60 5.44
C ARG A 207 11.20 15.46 6.95
N GLU A 208 11.26 14.23 7.48
CA GLU A 208 11.12 13.95 8.92
C GLU A 208 12.17 14.70 9.75
N LEU A 209 13.43 14.72 9.29
CA LEU A 209 14.49 15.45 9.96
C LEU A 209 14.21 16.95 10.00
N HIS A 210 13.67 17.53 8.90
CA HIS A 210 13.31 18.95 8.85
C HIS A 210 12.10 19.24 9.76
N GLU A 211 11.10 18.37 9.79
CA GLU A 211 9.90 18.51 10.62
C GLU A 211 10.24 18.44 12.11
N GLU A 212 11.07 17.49 12.53
CA GLU A 212 11.38 17.26 13.95
C GLU A 212 12.56 18.09 14.48
N CYS A 213 13.54 18.43 13.63
CA CYS A 213 14.78 19.09 14.05
C CYS A 213 14.99 20.50 13.46
N GLY A 214 14.02 21.01 12.68
CA GLY A 214 14.09 22.32 12.05
C GLY A 214 15.04 22.36 10.86
N SER A 215 15.34 23.57 10.40
CA SER A 215 16.13 23.80 9.15
C SER A 215 17.62 23.58 9.39
N ILE A 216 18.06 22.33 9.41
CA ILE A 216 19.48 21.97 9.36
C ILE A 216 19.83 21.42 7.96
N GLU A 217 21.03 21.77 7.50
CA GLU A 217 21.58 21.21 6.26
C GLU A 217 22.46 20.01 6.58
N THR A 218 22.22 18.92 5.90
CA THR A 218 22.96 17.67 6.07
C THR A 218 23.58 17.21 4.75
N GLY A 219 24.61 16.39 4.85
CA GLY A 219 25.18 15.66 3.72
C GLY A 219 24.21 14.63 3.12
N PRO A 220 24.72 13.74 2.25
CA PRO A 220 23.95 12.63 1.70
C PRO A 220 23.38 11.74 2.80
N MET A 221 22.19 11.20 2.57
CA MET A 221 21.59 10.17 3.43
C MET A 221 22.16 8.81 3.05
N TYR A 222 22.88 8.17 3.97
CA TYR A 222 23.47 6.85 3.77
C TYR A 222 22.59 5.79 4.45
N TYR A 223 22.02 4.88 3.68
CA TYR A 223 21.28 3.74 4.21
C TYR A 223 22.20 2.79 4.97
N ILE A 224 21.89 2.53 6.23
CA ILE A 224 22.67 1.68 7.14
C ILE A 224 22.08 0.28 7.23
N GLY A 225 20.76 0.19 7.32
CA GLY A 225 20.05 -1.06 7.42
C GLY A 225 18.59 -0.85 7.80
N SER A 226 17.90 -1.94 8.09
CA SER A 226 16.53 -1.91 8.56
C SER A 226 16.33 -2.81 9.76
N ALA A 227 15.36 -2.48 10.61
CA ALA A 227 15.00 -3.26 11.78
C ALA A 227 13.49 -3.22 12.01
N LYS A 228 12.96 -4.32 12.56
CA LYS A 228 11.59 -4.36 13.05
C LYS A 228 11.51 -3.60 14.38
N ILE A 229 10.57 -2.69 14.49
CA ILE A 229 10.37 -1.89 15.70
C ILE A 229 9.30 -2.51 16.60
N ASP A 230 9.60 -2.67 17.89
CA ASP A 230 8.63 -3.10 18.92
C ASP A 230 7.78 -1.90 19.37
N ASP A 231 7.03 -1.31 18.44
CA ASP A 231 6.11 -0.21 18.76
C ASP A 231 4.90 -0.75 19.51
N TRP A 232 4.57 -0.12 20.64
CA TRP A 232 3.49 -0.55 21.52
C TRP A 232 2.12 -0.57 20.82
N ARG A 233 1.90 0.28 19.81
CA ARG A 233 0.65 0.38 19.02
C ARG A 233 0.40 -0.88 18.21
N TYR A 234 1.47 -1.51 17.70
CA TYR A 234 1.43 -2.66 16.81
C TYR A 234 1.91 -3.97 17.44
N ARG A 235 2.22 -3.95 18.75
CA ARG A 235 2.78 -5.13 19.45
C ARG A 235 1.87 -6.34 19.35
N ASN A 236 0.56 -6.15 19.56
CA ASN A 236 -0.44 -7.21 19.55
C ASN A 236 -1.23 -7.27 18.23
N GLU A 237 -0.84 -6.48 17.22
CA GLU A 237 -1.45 -6.48 15.90
C GLU A 237 -0.69 -7.41 14.96
N GLU A 238 -1.36 -7.85 13.88
CA GLU A 238 -0.68 -8.58 12.80
C GLU A 238 0.23 -7.65 11.98
N ASP A 239 -0.21 -6.41 11.78
CA ASP A 239 0.56 -5.36 11.15
C ASP A 239 1.79 -4.99 11.97
N LYS A 240 2.90 -4.63 11.32
CA LYS A 240 4.17 -4.32 11.98
C LYS A 240 4.81 -3.05 11.40
N ILE A 241 5.68 -2.44 12.19
CA ILE A 241 6.56 -1.36 11.74
C ILE A 241 7.94 -1.93 11.42
N MET A 242 8.48 -1.50 10.29
CA MET A 242 9.88 -1.73 9.93
C MET A 242 10.50 -0.38 9.55
N THR A 243 11.56 -0.02 10.25
CA THR A 243 12.27 1.22 9.97
C THR A 243 13.49 1.01 9.10
N LEU A 244 13.77 2.02 8.26
CA LEU A 244 15.01 2.17 7.52
C LEU A 244 15.88 3.19 8.27
N LEU A 245 17.04 2.75 8.71
CA LEU A 245 18.02 3.59 9.41
C LEU A 245 18.93 4.26 8.40
N PHE A 246 18.98 5.58 8.47
CA PHE A 246 19.92 6.42 7.71
C PHE A 246 20.94 7.08 8.62
N ALA A 247 22.12 7.36 8.06
CA ALA A 247 23.14 8.19 8.69
C ALA A 247 23.51 9.35 7.79
N THR A 248 23.81 10.50 8.38
CA THR A 248 24.25 11.71 7.67
C THR A 248 25.12 12.56 8.58
N ASP A 249 25.94 13.44 7.98
CA ASP A 249 26.73 14.41 8.72
C ASP A 249 26.08 15.80 8.62
N LEU A 250 26.02 16.54 9.73
CA LEU A 250 25.59 17.92 9.78
C LEU A 250 26.59 18.78 8.98
N VAL A 251 26.08 19.55 8.02
CA VAL A 251 26.88 20.50 7.23
C VAL A 251 26.76 21.91 7.82
N TYR A 252 25.52 22.34 8.10
CA TYR A 252 25.25 23.68 8.60
C TYR A 252 23.95 23.74 9.41
N GLY A 253 23.83 24.71 10.28
CA GLY A 253 22.63 25.01 11.04
C GLY A 253 22.64 24.53 12.49
N HIS A 254 21.58 24.85 13.20
CA HIS A 254 21.35 24.46 14.59
C HIS A 254 20.06 23.66 14.69
N ALA A 255 20.17 22.44 15.18
CA ALA A 255 18.97 21.61 15.43
C ALA A 255 18.12 22.22 16.53
N MET A 256 16.84 22.35 16.25
CA MET A 256 15.82 22.85 17.19
C MET A 256 14.65 21.88 17.20
N ALA A 257 14.21 21.50 18.40
CA ALA A 257 13.05 20.63 18.54
C ALA A 257 11.80 21.28 17.95
N ASN A 258 11.10 20.53 17.12
CA ASN A 258 9.87 20.95 16.47
C ASN A 258 8.92 19.75 16.39
N ASP A 259 7.66 19.96 15.94
CA ASP A 259 6.61 18.97 15.81
C ASP A 259 6.42 18.11 17.07
N ASP A 260 6.72 16.83 17.00
CA ASP A 260 6.54 15.84 18.07
C ASP A 260 7.63 15.91 19.15
N LEU A 261 8.79 16.50 18.85
CA LEU A 261 9.90 16.59 19.77
C LEU A 261 9.78 17.80 20.71
N GLN A 262 10.05 17.58 21.98
CA GLN A 262 10.15 18.63 22.99
C GLN A 262 11.57 19.17 23.10
N GLU A 263 12.55 18.34 22.86
CA GLU A 263 13.96 18.65 23.01
C GLU A 263 14.80 17.85 22.02
N VAL A 264 15.82 18.48 21.46
CA VAL A 264 16.89 17.82 20.72
C VAL A 264 18.23 18.16 21.36
N LYS A 265 19.14 17.18 21.41
CA LYS A 265 20.44 17.33 22.04
C LYS A 265 21.50 16.47 21.39
N TRP A 266 22.72 17.01 21.37
CA TRP A 266 23.90 16.29 20.92
C TRP A 266 24.51 15.47 22.06
N PHE A 267 24.72 14.19 21.83
CA PHE A 267 25.36 13.26 22.76
C PHE A 267 26.67 12.75 22.20
N GLU A 268 27.66 12.52 23.06
CA GLU A 268 28.90 11.88 22.67
C GLU A 268 28.63 10.42 22.25
N VAL A 269 29.06 10.04 21.06
CA VAL A 269 28.86 8.69 20.53
C VAL A 269 29.41 7.62 21.46
N LYS A 270 30.58 7.87 22.09
CA LYS A 270 31.20 6.92 23.04
C LYS A 270 30.36 6.65 24.30
N LYS A 271 29.31 7.44 24.58
CA LYS A 271 28.41 7.25 25.73
C LYS A 271 27.14 6.49 25.38
N LEU A 272 26.93 6.14 24.11
CA LEU A 272 25.69 5.50 23.67
C LEU A 272 25.44 4.16 24.41
N ASP A 273 26.46 3.32 24.57
CA ASP A 273 26.35 2.04 25.28
C ASP A 273 25.93 2.23 26.74
N GLU A 274 26.52 3.21 27.42
CA GLU A 274 26.13 3.58 28.77
C GLU A 274 24.70 4.10 28.85
N MET A 275 24.29 4.90 27.87
CA MET A 275 22.92 5.44 27.78
C MET A 275 21.90 4.33 27.54
N ILE A 276 22.23 3.35 26.70
CA ILE A 276 21.38 2.19 26.45
C ILE A 276 21.25 1.35 27.73
N ALA A 277 22.38 1.02 28.36
CA ALA A 277 22.42 0.22 29.59
C ALA A 277 21.63 0.86 30.76
N ASN A 278 21.63 2.19 30.83
CA ASN A 278 20.91 2.95 31.86
C ASN A 278 19.45 3.28 31.48
N GLY A 279 18.92 2.78 30.35
CA GLY A 279 17.54 3.03 29.93
C GLY A 279 17.26 4.49 29.56
N ILE A 280 18.29 5.25 29.18
CA ILE A 280 18.19 6.64 28.74
C ILE A 280 17.69 6.70 27.30
N VAL A 281 17.95 5.68 26.52
CA VAL A 281 17.48 5.52 25.13
C VAL A 281 16.16 4.75 25.12
N ALA A 282 15.23 5.17 24.26
CA ALA A 282 13.97 4.48 24.05
C ALA A 282 14.22 3.02 23.58
N LYS A 283 13.53 2.09 24.22
CA LYS A 283 13.76 0.65 24.01
C LYS A 283 13.62 0.24 22.55
N GLU A 284 12.66 0.82 21.87
CA GLU A 284 12.39 0.60 20.45
C GLU A 284 13.53 1.09 19.53
N HIS A 285 14.41 2.00 19.98
CA HIS A 285 15.55 2.52 19.22
C HIS A 285 16.88 1.84 19.58
N GLN A 286 16.93 0.98 20.60
CA GLN A 286 18.18 0.30 21.00
C GLN A 286 18.74 -0.53 19.84
N ALA A 287 17.90 -1.36 19.19
CA ALA A 287 18.31 -2.17 18.05
C ALA A 287 18.87 -1.34 16.88
N LEU A 288 18.38 -0.11 16.71
CA LEU A 288 18.89 0.80 15.67
C LEU A 288 20.25 1.36 16.00
N LEU A 289 20.50 1.71 17.27
CA LEU A 289 21.81 2.19 17.72
C LEU A 289 22.85 1.06 17.71
N GLU A 290 22.48 -0.17 18.05
CA GLU A 290 23.35 -1.34 17.91
C GLU A 290 23.72 -1.59 16.44
N LEU A 291 22.74 -1.52 15.53
CA LEU A 291 22.93 -1.64 14.09
C LEU A 291 23.85 -0.54 13.54
N LEU A 292 23.66 0.70 14.03
CA LEU A 292 24.48 1.86 13.68
C LEU A 292 25.94 1.66 14.13
N GLU A 293 26.15 1.21 15.35
CA GLU A 293 27.46 0.94 15.89
C GLU A 293 28.20 -0.13 15.05
N GLU A 294 27.56 -1.25 14.79
CA GLU A 294 28.13 -2.36 14.03
C GLU A 294 28.49 -1.96 12.60
N LYS A 295 27.55 -1.34 11.88
CA LYS A 295 27.69 -1.16 10.43
C LYS A 295 28.29 0.17 10.02
N TRP A 296 28.25 1.18 10.88
CA TRP A 296 28.68 2.53 10.53
C TRP A 296 29.87 3.00 11.37
N ILE A 297 29.76 2.97 12.69
CA ILE A 297 30.77 3.55 13.58
C ILE A 297 32.04 2.69 13.57
N LYS A 298 31.94 1.39 13.84
CA LYS A 298 33.09 0.47 13.87
C LYS A 298 33.77 0.35 12.49
N LYS A 299 33.00 0.31 11.42
CA LYS A 299 33.54 0.22 10.06
C LYS A 299 34.33 1.47 9.66
N THR A 300 33.88 2.65 10.09
CA THR A 300 34.57 3.91 9.82
C THR A 300 35.87 3.99 10.61
N GLN A 301 35.92 3.54 11.86
CA GLN A 301 37.12 3.50 12.70
C GLN A 301 38.20 2.57 12.12
N LEU A 302 37.80 1.42 11.59
CA LEU A 302 38.75 0.48 10.94
C LEU A 302 39.35 1.06 9.65
N LEU A 303 38.59 1.86 8.91
CA LEU A 303 39.10 2.53 7.70
C LEU A 303 40.11 3.62 8.04
N THR A 304 39.84 4.43 9.07
CA THR A 304 40.79 5.51 9.50
C THR A 304 42.10 4.94 10.06
N GLN A 305 42.08 3.84 10.78
CA GLN A 305 43.31 3.20 11.31
C GLN A 305 44.21 2.61 10.21
N ASN A 306 43.68 2.27 9.04
CA ASN A 306 44.43 1.73 7.91
C ASN A 306 45.07 2.79 7.01
N PHE A 307 44.82 4.07 7.23
CA PHE A 307 45.38 5.19 6.47
C PHE A 307 46.49 5.94 7.24
N ASP A 308 46.72 5.61 8.50
CA ASP A 308 47.79 6.17 9.35
C ASP A 308 49.05 5.30 9.42
N VAL A 309 49.31 4.44 8.39
CA VAL A 309 50.51 3.61 8.26
C VAL A 309 51.29 4.00 7.01
#